data_6c6efc0773ebb2daf4b09821373f655e
#
_entry.id   6c6efc0773ebb2daf4b09821373f655e
#
_cell.length_a   1.000
_cell.length_b   1.000
_cell.length_c   1.000
_cell.angle_alpha   90.00
_cell.angle_beta   90.00
_cell.angle_gamma   90.00
#
_symmetry.space_group_name_H-M   'P 1'
#
loop_
_entity.id
_entity.type
_entity.pdbx_description
1 polymer ?
#
loop_
_entity_poly.entity_id
_entity_poly.type
_entity_poly.pdbx_seq_one_letter_code
_entity_poly.pdbx_strand_id
1 'polypeptide(L)'
;MSASVISQSINQVMQSIDSNPQHWNVTVEKYLQMFGASSFRTQGLFYLAEINGIIQYKLWESMGVVPTSVHPSSARSTLSIKSAGSREATKETVLSYVQKVTGSSINWPRKKRSDGLADECFDMADAFVLAQYGLIQDKAKSLLAFSGISGDGKQSISNSTLFVDYIKVQIAHHIRKYYEDSMTQSLETLSPEFLDVG
;
A
#
# COMPACT_ATOMS: atom_id res chain seq x y z
N MET A 1 -2.75 -19.95 -10.20
CA MET A 1 -3.90 -19.01 -10.32
C MET A 1 -4.09 -18.74 -11.80
N SER A 2 -5.31 -18.82 -12.35
CA SER A 2 -5.53 -18.57 -13.79
C SER A 2 -5.77 -17.07 -14.08
N ALA A 3 -5.44 -16.63 -15.29
CA ALA A 3 -5.67 -15.25 -15.73
C ALA A 3 -7.16 -14.83 -15.64
N SER A 4 -8.08 -15.78 -15.78
CA SER A 4 -9.53 -15.55 -15.63
C SER A 4 -9.91 -15.19 -14.19
N VAL A 5 -9.34 -15.85 -13.20
CA VAL A 5 -9.57 -15.54 -11.77
C VAL A 5 -9.06 -14.13 -11.44
N ILE A 6 -7.88 -13.78 -11.94
CA ILE A 6 -7.31 -12.44 -11.75
C ILE A 6 -8.23 -11.37 -12.38
N SER A 7 -8.67 -11.56 -13.62
CA SER A 7 -9.61 -10.64 -14.28
C SER A 7 -10.91 -10.48 -13.51
N GLN A 8 -11.49 -11.59 -13.05
CA GLN A 8 -12.72 -11.54 -12.27
C GLN A 8 -12.55 -10.76 -10.97
N SER A 9 -11.45 -10.97 -10.26
CA SER A 9 -11.15 -10.22 -9.02
C SER A 9 -10.97 -8.73 -9.28
N ILE A 10 -10.25 -8.35 -10.35
CA ILE A 10 -10.08 -6.94 -10.73
C ILE A 10 -11.45 -6.31 -11.05
N ASN A 11 -12.28 -6.98 -11.85
CA ASN A 11 -13.61 -6.48 -12.20
C ASN A 11 -14.52 -6.33 -10.98
N GLN A 12 -14.48 -7.26 -10.02
CA GLN A 12 -15.23 -7.15 -8.76
C GLN A 12 -14.80 -5.91 -7.95
N VAL A 13 -13.49 -5.66 -7.83
CA VAL A 13 -12.98 -4.46 -7.17
C VAL A 13 -13.44 -3.21 -7.89
N MET A 14 -13.33 -3.16 -9.23
CA MET A 14 -13.77 -2.01 -10.02
C MET A 14 -15.26 -1.72 -9.84
N GLN A 15 -16.11 -2.74 -9.81
CA GLN A 15 -17.55 -2.59 -9.60
C GLN A 15 -17.91 -2.14 -8.18
N SER A 16 -17.06 -2.46 -7.19
CA SER A 16 -17.28 -2.06 -5.80
C SER A 16 -16.89 -0.61 -5.50
N ILE A 17 -16.11 0.01 -6.39
CA ILE A 17 -15.63 1.40 -6.23
C ILE A 17 -16.35 2.28 -7.27
N ASP A 18 -17.25 3.12 -6.78
CA ASP A 18 -18.04 4.06 -7.61
C ASP A 18 -17.18 5.28 -7.99
N SER A 19 -16.13 5.04 -8.80
CA SER A 19 -15.24 6.11 -9.27
C SER A 19 -14.70 5.85 -10.68
N ASN A 20 -14.40 6.92 -11.40
CA ASN A 20 -13.81 6.82 -12.74
C ASN A 20 -12.41 6.20 -12.66
N PRO A 21 -12.14 5.06 -13.31
CA PRO A 21 -10.83 4.39 -13.28
C PRO A 21 -9.65 5.27 -13.72
N GLN A 22 -9.89 6.30 -14.53
CA GLN A 22 -8.84 7.22 -14.97
C GLN A 22 -8.18 8.01 -13.84
N HIS A 23 -8.82 8.09 -12.68
CA HIS A 23 -8.28 8.77 -11.49
C HIS A 23 -7.59 7.81 -10.51
N TRP A 24 -7.48 6.53 -10.87
CA TRP A 24 -6.88 5.56 -9.98
C TRP A 24 -5.36 5.53 -10.11
N ASN A 25 -4.70 5.55 -8.98
CA ASN A 25 -3.28 5.24 -8.87
C ASN A 25 -3.14 3.80 -8.39
N VAL A 26 -2.65 2.93 -9.27
CA VAL A 26 -2.51 1.50 -8.96
C VAL A 26 -1.06 1.19 -8.65
N THR A 27 -0.83 0.61 -7.49
CA THR A 27 0.49 0.20 -7.03
C THR A 27 0.53 -1.31 -6.87
N VAL A 28 1.54 -1.95 -7.43
CA VAL A 28 1.76 -3.39 -7.30
C VAL A 28 3.11 -3.67 -6.65
N GLU A 29 3.20 -4.77 -5.93
CA GLU A 29 4.47 -5.21 -5.36
C GLU A 29 5.44 -5.60 -6.46
N LYS A 30 6.67 -5.04 -6.40
CA LYS A 30 7.76 -5.46 -7.26
C LYS A 30 8.29 -6.80 -6.80
N TYR A 31 8.21 -7.82 -7.66
CA TYR A 31 8.81 -9.11 -7.35
C TYR A 31 10.34 -9.03 -7.24
N LEU A 32 10.92 -9.89 -6.41
CA LEU A 32 12.37 -9.94 -6.21
C LEU A 32 13.05 -10.46 -7.47
N GLN A 33 13.94 -9.65 -8.05
CA GLN A 33 14.72 -10.02 -9.25
C GLN A 33 16.04 -10.72 -8.89
N MET A 34 16.36 -10.87 -7.60
CA MET A 34 17.62 -11.46 -7.18
C MET A 34 17.50 -12.96 -6.97
N PHE A 35 18.27 -13.69 -7.73
CA PHE A 35 18.42 -15.14 -7.63
C PHE A 35 19.44 -15.47 -6.54
N GLY A 36 18.96 -15.98 -5.40
CA GLY A 36 19.86 -16.68 -4.47
C GLY A 36 20.32 -18.00 -5.10
N ALA A 37 21.51 -18.45 -4.77
CA ALA A 37 22.23 -19.58 -5.39
C ALA A 37 21.58 -20.98 -5.32
N SER A 38 20.29 -21.14 -4.99
CA SER A 38 19.61 -22.42 -4.96
C SER A 38 18.58 -22.53 -6.08
N SER A 39 18.73 -23.58 -6.91
CA SER A 39 17.85 -23.89 -8.06
C SER A 39 16.36 -24.04 -7.72
N PHE A 40 16.03 -24.52 -6.54
CA PHE A 40 14.63 -24.67 -6.08
C PHE A 40 13.87 -23.33 -5.92
N ARG A 41 14.57 -22.23 -5.63
CA ARG A 41 13.95 -20.89 -5.51
C ARG A 41 13.68 -20.24 -6.87
N THR A 42 14.41 -20.66 -7.90
CA THR A 42 14.35 -20.04 -9.23
C THR A 42 12.99 -20.27 -9.89
N GLN A 43 12.43 -21.49 -9.81
CA GLN A 43 11.14 -21.82 -10.42
C GLN A 43 9.99 -21.04 -9.79
N GLY A 44 10.00 -20.86 -8.47
CA GLY A 44 9.01 -20.03 -7.78
C GLY A 44 9.07 -18.57 -8.19
N LEU A 45 10.28 -18.02 -8.43
CA LEU A 45 10.46 -16.67 -8.89
C LEU A 45 9.94 -16.43 -10.31
N PHE A 46 10.14 -17.37 -11.22
CA PHE A 46 9.55 -17.30 -12.57
C PHE A 46 8.03 -17.28 -12.52
N TYR A 47 7.44 -18.14 -11.71
CA TYR A 47 5.99 -18.18 -11.53
C TYR A 47 5.43 -16.87 -10.94
N LEU A 48 6.13 -16.27 -9.95
CA LEU A 48 5.77 -14.97 -9.41
C LEU A 48 5.90 -13.85 -10.45
N ALA A 49 6.95 -13.88 -11.27
CA ALA A 49 7.14 -12.92 -12.35
C ALA A 49 6.02 -13.02 -13.40
N GLU A 50 5.64 -14.25 -13.77
CA GLU A 50 4.54 -14.51 -14.69
C GLU A 50 3.21 -13.98 -14.15
N ILE A 51 2.86 -14.32 -12.92
CA ILE A 51 1.63 -13.81 -12.27
C ILE A 51 1.66 -12.29 -12.18
N ASN A 52 2.77 -11.69 -11.79
CA ASN A 52 2.90 -10.24 -11.71
C ASN A 52 2.71 -9.57 -13.07
N GLY A 53 3.27 -10.15 -14.13
CA GLY A 53 3.05 -9.71 -15.50
C GLY A 53 1.59 -9.79 -15.93
N ILE A 54 0.91 -10.88 -15.62
CA ILE A 54 -0.53 -11.07 -15.90
C ILE A 54 -1.36 -10.02 -15.15
N ILE A 55 -1.07 -9.79 -13.87
CA ILE A 55 -1.78 -8.78 -13.06
C ILE A 55 -1.61 -7.39 -13.69
N GLN A 56 -0.39 -6.98 -14.00
CA GLN A 56 -0.12 -5.67 -14.59
C GLN A 56 -0.81 -5.50 -15.95
N TYR A 57 -0.75 -6.52 -16.81
CA TYR A 57 -1.43 -6.51 -18.10
C TYR A 57 -2.95 -6.38 -17.93
N LYS A 58 -3.55 -7.15 -17.03
CA LYS A 58 -4.99 -7.12 -16.79
C LYS A 58 -5.47 -5.79 -16.18
N LEU A 59 -4.68 -5.17 -15.32
CA LEU A 59 -4.96 -3.84 -14.80
C LEU A 59 -4.93 -2.80 -15.94
N TRP A 60 -3.92 -2.85 -16.80
CA TRP A 60 -3.85 -1.99 -17.96
C TRP A 60 -5.01 -2.21 -18.93
N GLU A 61 -5.33 -3.47 -19.25
CA GLU A 61 -6.43 -3.83 -20.17
C GLU A 61 -7.79 -3.36 -19.63
N SER A 62 -8.04 -3.53 -18.33
CA SER A 62 -9.34 -3.23 -17.73
C SER A 62 -9.54 -1.78 -17.34
N MET A 63 -8.47 -1.07 -17.00
CA MET A 63 -8.52 0.26 -16.41
C MET A 63 -7.79 1.33 -17.23
N GLY A 64 -7.01 0.94 -18.25
CA GLY A 64 -6.14 1.85 -18.99
C GLY A 64 -4.99 2.43 -18.15
N VAL A 65 -4.76 1.91 -16.94
CA VAL A 65 -3.75 2.42 -16.02
C VAL A 65 -2.52 1.52 -16.02
N VAL A 66 -1.34 2.11 -16.16
CA VAL A 66 -0.07 1.39 -15.98
C VAL A 66 0.28 1.37 -14.49
N PRO A 67 0.28 0.19 -13.86
CA PRO A 67 0.59 0.10 -12.43
C PRO A 67 2.03 0.50 -12.11
N THR A 68 2.22 1.15 -10.99
CA THR A 68 3.56 1.45 -10.47
C THR A 68 4.07 0.27 -9.66
N SER A 69 5.19 -0.33 -10.08
CA SER A 69 5.83 -1.43 -9.33
C SER A 69 6.71 -0.87 -8.22
N VAL A 70 6.48 -1.32 -6.98
CA VAL A 70 7.15 -0.80 -5.79
C VAL A 70 7.76 -1.92 -4.96
N HIS A 71 8.99 -1.72 -4.51
CA HIS A 71 9.61 -2.65 -3.57
C HIS A 71 9.02 -2.44 -2.16
N PRO A 72 8.59 -3.50 -1.45
CA PRO A 72 7.96 -3.37 -0.13
C PRO A 72 8.80 -2.60 0.90
N SER A 73 10.13 -2.76 0.87
CA SER A 73 11.01 -2.01 1.77
C SER A 73 10.99 -0.51 1.52
N SER A 74 10.86 -0.07 0.25
CA SER A 74 10.75 1.35 -0.09
C SER A 74 9.44 1.94 0.43
N ALA A 75 8.33 1.21 0.29
CA ALA A 75 7.04 1.62 0.81
C ALA A 75 7.08 1.74 2.35
N ARG A 76 7.61 0.72 3.03
CA ARG A 76 7.77 0.75 4.49
C ARG A 76 8.65 1.89 4.97
N SER A 77 9.80 2.10 4.32
CA SER A 77 10.72 3.20 4.66
C SER A 77 10.06 4.57 4.55
N THR A 78 9.30 4.81 3.46
CA THR A 78 8.58 6.08 3.26
C THR A 78 7.54 6.32 4.37
N LEU A 79 6.87 5.29 4.85
CA LEU A 79 5.91 5.38 5.95
C LEU A 79 6.56 5.30 7.34
N SER A 80 7.90 5.29 7.42
CA SER A 80 8.65 5.15 8.66
C SER A 80 8.36 3.86 9.45
N ILE A 81 7.95 2.80 8.74
CA ILE A 81 7.73 1.48 9.32
C ILE A 81 9.09 0.78 9.40
N LYS A 82 9.56 0.55 10.61
CA LYS A 82 10.85 -0.11 10.84
C LYS A 82 10.73 -1.61 10.56
N SER A 83 11.71 -2.14 9.81
CA SER A 83 11.86 -3.60 9.69
C SER A 83 12.35 -4.16 11.02
N ALA A 84 11.76 -5.28 11.45
CA ALA A 84 12.21 -6.02 12.62
C ALA A 84 13.28 -7.07 12.25
N GLY A 85 13.89 -7.69 13.24
CA GLY A 85 15.04 -8.60 13.04
C GLY A 85 14.73 -9.87 12.24
N SER A 86 13.43 -10.27 12.09
CA SER A 86 13.02 -11.38 11.25
C SER A 86 11.94 -10.95 10.25
N ARG A 87 11.66 -11.82 9.27
CA ARG A 87 10.57 -11.61 8.30
C ARG A 87 9.21 -11.61 9.00
N GLU A 88 9.00 -12.51 9.92
CA GLU A 88 7.77 -12.69 10.69
C GLU A 88 7.52 -11.47 11.57
N ALA A 89 8.52 -11.02 12.32
CA ALA A 89 8.42 -9.83 13.14
C ALA A 89 8.19 -8.56 12.32
N THR A 90 8.72 -8.51 11.09
CA THR A 90 8.44 -7.40 10.17
C THR A 90 6.99 -7.40 9.71
N LYS A 91 6.42 -8.57 9.39
CA LYS A 91 4.99 -8.71 9.04
C LYS A 91 4.07 -8.25 10.20
N GLU A 92 4.37 -8.66 11.42
CA GLU A 92 3.63 -8.22 12.62
C GLU A 92 3.73 -6.69 12.80
N THR A 93 4.90 -6.11 12.58
CA THR A 93 5.09 -4.65 12.66
C THR A 93 4.24 -3.92 11.63
N VAL A 94 4.20 -4.42 10.38
CA VAL A 94 3.38 -3.85 9.30
C VAL A 94 1.90 -3.96 9.64
N LEU A 95 1.44 -5.14 10.08
CA LEU A 95 0.06 -5.37 10.47
C LEU A 95 -0.37 -4.44 11.62
N SER A 96 0.45 -4.35 12.66
CA SER A 96 0.20 -3.47 13.81
C SER A 96 0.11 -1.99 13.41
N TYR A 97 0.99 -1.56 12.49
CA TYR A 97 0.92 -0.21 11.93
C TYR A 97 -0.41 0.03 11.23
N VAL A 98 -0.82 -0.89 10.35
CA VAL A 98 -2.06 -0.73 9.57
C VAL A 98 -3.29 -0.77 10.49
N GLN A 99 -3.32 -1.67 11.46
CA GLN A 99 -4.40 -1.73 12.45
C GLN A 99 -4.51 -0.41 13.24
N LYS A 100 -3.38 0.17 13.64
CA LYS A 100 -3.37 1.46 14.32
C LYS A 100 -3.91 2.59 13.45
N VAL A 101 -3.55 2.60 12.16
CA VAL A 101 -3.96 3.66 11.22
C VAL A 101 -5.43 3.53 10.81
N THR A 102 -5.93 2.31 10.65
CA THR A 102 -7.28 2.04 10.15
C THR A 102 -8.31 1.87 11.26
N GLY A 103 -7.87 1.63 12.49
CA GLY A 103 -8.76 1.39 13.63
C GLY A 103 -9.78 0.28 13.34
N SER A 104 -11.05 0.57 13.57
CA SER A 104 -12.18 -0.34 13.30
C SER A 104 -12.68 -0.32 11.86
N SER A 105 -12.10 0.50 10.97
CA SER A 105 -12.56 0.63 9.58
C SER A 105 -12.34 -0.61 8.73
N ILE A 106 -11.41 -1.49 9.14
CA ILE A 106 -11.15 -2.76 8.46
C ILE A 106 -11.64 -3.93 9.31
N ASN A 107 -12.52 -4.74 8.73
CA ASN A 107 -12.92 -6.00 9.32
C ASN A 107 -11.84 -7.07 8.99
N TRP A 108 -10.94 -7.30 9.94
CA TRP A 108 -9.84 -8.24 9.78
C TRP A 108 -10.31 -9.69 9.81
N PRO A 109 -10.04 -10.52 8.78
CA PRO A 109 -10.44 -11.91 8.76
C PRO A 109 -9.81 -12.70 9.91
N ARG A 110 -10.60 -13.63 10.49
CA ARG A 110 -10.15 -14.50 11.58
C ARG A 110 -10.02 -15.94 11.12
N LYS A 111 -9.15 -16.70 11.77
CA LYS A 111 -8.99 -18.12 11.51
C LYS A 111 -10.26 -18.87 11.91
N LYS A 112 -10.69 -19.83 11.08
CA LYS A 112 -11.93 -20.61 11.33
C LYS A 112 -11.94 -21.43 12.62
N ARG A 113 -10.75 -21.75 13.15
CA ARG A 113 -10.59 -22.65 14.31
C ARG A 113 -9.92 -22.00 15.52
N SER A 114 -9.67 -20.71 15.48
CA SER A 114 -9.04 -19.97 16.58
C SER A 114 -9.41 -18.49 16.50
N ASP A 115 -9.33 -17.76 17.61
CA ASP A 115 -9.57 -16.30 17.62
C ASP A 115 -8.46 -15.47 16.99
N GLY A 116 -7.40 -16.11 16.50
CA GLY A 116 -6.29 -15.45 15.82
C GLY A 116 -6.68 -14.88 14.47
N LEU A 117 -5.92 -13.88 14.02
CA LEU A 117 -6.06 -13.32 12.68
C LEU A 117 -5.65 -14.36 11.62
N ALA A 118 -6.35 -14.34 10.49
CA ALA A 118 -6.02 -15.17 9.34
C ALA A 118 -4.72 -14.68 8.67
N ASP A 119 -4.04 -15.56 7.95
CA ASP A 119 -2.74 -15.24 7.34
C ASP A 119 -2.87 -14.18 6.23
N GLU A 120 -4.04 -14.09 5.61
CA GLU A 120 -4.41 -13.06 4.62
C GLU A 120 -4.36 -11.64 5.17
N CYS A 121 -4.45 -11.46 6.49
CA CYS A 121 -4.32 -10.15 7.12
C CYS A 121 -2.96 -9.50 6.85
N PHE A 122 -1.90 -10.29 6.75
CA PHE A 122 -0.57 -9.79 6.41
C PHE A 122 -0.50 -9.27 4.97
N ASP A 123 -1.13 -9.98 4.04
CA ASP A 123 -1.18 -9.59 2.63
C ASP A 123 -2.06 -8.32 2.45
N MET A 124 -3.17 -8.23 3.20
CA MET A 124 -3.99 -7.03 3.25
C MET A 124 -3.22 -5.82 3.80
N ALA A 125 -2.43 -6.03 4.85
CA ALA A 125 -1.62 -4.97 5.44
C ALA A 125 -0.50 -4.51 4.49
N ASP A 126 0.20 -5.42 3.82
CA ASP A 126 1.20 -5.09 2.81
C ASP A 126 0.56 -4.33 1.63
N ALA A 127 -0.62 -4.73 1.15
CA ALA A 127 -1.35 -4.04 0.09
C ALA A 127 -1.75 -2.60 0.52
N PHE A 128 -2.19 -2.40 1.75
CA PHE A 128 -2.50 -1.09 2.29
C PHE A 128 -1.26 -0.17 2.32
N VAL A 129 -0.11 -0.69 2.76
CA VAL A 129 1.16 0.07 2.78
C VAL A 129 1.58 0.47 1.37
N LEU A 130 1.44 -0.42 0.38
CA LEU A 130 1.72 -0.12 -1.03
C LEU A 130 0.78 0.95 -1.58
N ALA A 131 -0.51 0.88 -1.26
CA ALA A 131 -1.50 1.88 -1.69
C ALA A 131 -1.19 3.26 -1.10
N GLN A 132 -0.87 3.34 0.18
CA GLN A 132 -0.45 4.60 0.84
C GLN A 132 0.82 5.18 0.21
N TYR A 133 1.80 4.33 -0.09
CA TYR A 133 2.99 4.76 -0.81
C TYR A 133 2.64 5.36 -2.17
N GLY A 134 1.78 4.69 -2.97
CA GLY A 134 1.31 5.20 -4.26
C GLY A 134 0.66 6.57 -4.14
N LEU A 135 -0.22 6.75 -3.17
CA LEU A 135 -0.87 8.03 -2.89
C LEU A 135 0.13 9.14 -2.55
N ILE A 136 1.14 8.85 -1.73
CA ILE A 136 2.20 9.81 -1.39
C ILE A 136 2.99 10.22 -2.62
N GLN A 137 3.36 9.24 -3.47
CA GLN A 137 4.10 9.51 -4.71
C GLN A 137 3.29 10.38 -5.67
N ASP A 138 2.00 10.11 -5.82
CA ASP A 138 1.12 10.87 -6.70
C ASP A 138 0.96 12.33 -6.22
N LYS A 139 0.68 12.50 -4.93
CA LYS A 139 0.60 13.85 -4.33
C LYS A 139 1.92 14.60 -4.43
N ALA A 140 3.05 13.94 -4.23
CA ALA A 140 4.36 14.57 -4.39
C ALA A 140 4.62 15.02 -5.84
N LYS A 141 4.25 14.20 -6.83
CA LYS A 141 4.34 14.56 -8.26
C LYS A 141 3.46 15.76 -8.58
N SER A 142 2.23 15.77 -8.10
CA SER A 142 1.28 16.87 -8.32
C SER A 142 1.77 18.18 -7.72
N LEU A 143 2.35 18.16 -6.53
CA LEU A 143 2.94 19.33 -5.89
C LEU A 143 4.17 19.85 -6.64
N LEU A 144 5.02 18.94 -7.14
CA LEU A 144 6.18 19.33 -7.95
C LEU A 144 5.76 19.97 -9.27
N ALA A 145 4.75 19.42 -9.94
CA ALA A 145 4.20 19.98 -11.16
C ALA A 145 3.61 21.39 -10.91
N PHE A 146 2.90 21.58 -9.81
CA PHE A 146 2.34 22.87 -9.42
C PHE A 146 3.41 23.90 -9.09
N SER A 147 4.53 23.49 -8.47
CA SER A 147 5.63 24.41 -8.09
C SER A 147 6.45 24.91 -9.28
N GLY A 148 6.18 24.44 -10.50
CA GLY A 148 6.94 24.81 -11.71
C GLY A 148 8.38 24.28 -11.73
N ILE A 149 8.75 23.42 -10.78
CA ILE A 149 10.05 22.74 -10.73
C ILE A 149 10.02 21.62 -11.79
N SER A 150 10.24 22.00 -13.04
CA SER A 150 10.41 21.02 -14.12
C SER A 150 11.74 20.28 -13.93
N GLY A 151 11.68 18.94 -13.98
CA GLY A 151 12.86 18.08 -13.81
C GLY A 151 13.89 18.11 -14.93
N ASP A 152 13.75 19.00 -15.93
CA ASP A 152 14.60 19.05 -17.13
C ASP A 152 15.80 19.99 -17.01
N GLY A 153 15.94 20.70 -15.93
CA GLY A 153 17.12 21.52 -15.65
C GLY A 153 18.24 20.70 -15.03
N LYS A 154 19.38 20.60 -15.69
CA LYS A 154 20.65 20.02 -15.19
C LYS A 154 21.20 20.69 -13.92
N GLN A 155 20.37 21.38 -13.16
CA GLN A 155 20.75 22.06 -11.92
C GLN A 155 20.45 21.17 -10.71
N SER A 156 21.53 20.58 -10.19
CA SER A 156 21.60 19.99 -8.86
C SER A 156 20.59 18.84 -8.57
N ILE A 157 20.86 17.67 -9.15
CA ILE A 157 20.17 16.40 -8.85
C ILE A 157 20.10 16.14 -7.33
N SER A 158 21.11 16.56 -6.55
CA SER A 158 21.11 16.40 -5.10
C SER A 158 20.02 17.20 -4.37
N ASN A 159 19.78 18.45 -4.76
CA ASN A 159 18.81 19.31 -4.08
C ASN A 159 17.37 18.97 -4.47
N SER A 160 17.12 18.58 -5.72
CA SER A 160 15.79 18.13 -6.14
C SER A 160 15.37 16.82 -5.47
N THR A 161 16.28 15.86 -5.33
CA THR A 161 16.01 14.59 -4.65
C THR A 161 15.73 14.82 -3.16
N LEU A 162 16.53 15.63 -2.47
CA LEU A 162 16.31 15.98 -1.07
C LEU A 162 14.98 16.70 -0.86
N PHE A 163 14.62 17.60 -1.77
CA PHE A 163 13.33 18.30 -1.72
C PHE A 163 12.16 17.35 -1.94
N VAL A 164 12.26 16.44 -2.92
CA VAL A 164 11.23 15.41 -3.17
C VAL A 164 11.07 14.51 -1.95
N ASP A 165 12.16 14.07 -1.34
CA ASP A 165 12.13 13.22 -0.16
C ASP A 165 11.57 13.97 1.06
N TYR A 166 11.90 15.24 1.22
CA TYR A 166 11.28 16.11 2.23
C TYR A 166 9.77 16.21 2.04
N ILE A 167 9.30 16.49 0.83
CA ILE A 167 7.87 16.58 0.51
C ILE A 167 7.16 15.24 0.79
N LYS A 168 7.75 14.10 0.42
CA LYS A 168 7.20 12.76 0.72
C LYS A 168 7.04 12.56 2.23
N VAL A 169 8.04 12.93 3.03
CA VAL A 169 7.99 12.83 4.49
C VAL A 169 6.89 13.71 5.07
N GLN A 170 6.75 14.96 4.58
CA GLN A 170 5.69 15.87 5.03
C GLN A 170 4.29 15.34 4.68
N ILE A 171 4.10 14.82 3.47
CA ILE A 171 2.83 14.22 3.06
C ILE A 171 2.52 12.99 3.92
N ALA A 172 3.49 12.11 4.16
CA ALA A 172 3.32 10.93 5.00
C ALA A 172 2.94 11.31 6.43
N HIS A 173 3.58 12.34 6.99
CA HIS A 173 3.25 12.87 8.31
C HIS A 173 1.82 13.43 8.35
N HIS A 174 1.43 14.20 7.33
CA HIS A 174 0.09 14.80 7.24
C HIS A 174 -1.02 13.74 7.09
N ILE A 175 -0.77 12.72 6.29
CA ILE A 175 -1.69 11.58 6.15
C ILE A 175 -1.86 10.86 7.49
N ARG A 176 -0.76 10.58 8.20
CA ARG A 176 -0.81 9.95 9.53
C ARG A 176 -1.63 10.79 10.51
N LYS A 177 -1.35 12.09 10.60
CA LYS A 177 -2.08 13.00 11.47
C LYS A 177 -3.57 13.04 11.14
N TYR A 178 -3.94 13.06 9.87
CA TYR A 178 -5.34 13.03 9.44
C TYR A 178 -6.07 11.79 9.95
N TYR A 179 -5.45 10.61 9.87
CA TYR A 179 -6.04 9.38 10.41
C TYR A 179 -6.10 9.38 11.94
N GLU A 180 -5.07 9.89 12.61
CA GLU A 180 -5.06 10.02 14.08
C GLU A 180 -6.17 10.97 14.56
N ASP A 181 -6.34 12.11 13.93
CA ASP A 181 -7.37 13.11 14.26
C ASP A 181 -8.79 12.56 13.95
N SER A 182 -8.99 11.90 12.81
CA SER A 182 -10.26 11.26 12.45
C SER A 182 -10.68 10.18 13.45
N MET A 183 -9.72 9.40 13.94
CA MET A 183 -10.00 8.37 14.95
C MET A 183 -10.37 8.98 16.31
N THR A 184 -9.69 10.04 16.71
CA THR A 184 -10.00 10.74 17.97
C THR A 184 -11.41 11.33 17.93
N GLN A 185 -11.80 11.95 16.83
CA GLN A 185 -13.17 12.47 16.65
C GLN A 185 -14.22 11.36 16.66
N SER A 186 -13.94 10.20 16.06
CA SER A 186 -14.87 9.06 16.06
C SER A 186 -15.04 8.46 17.47
N LEU A 187 -14.02 8.49 18.31
CA LEU A 187 -14.10 8.04 19.69
C LEU A 187 -14.84 9.04 20.59
N GLU A 188 -14.68 10.32 20.36
CA GLU A 188 -15.39 11.36 21.10
C GLU A 188 -16.90 11.39 20.78
N THR A 189 -17.30 11.03 19.55
CA THR A 189 -18.70 10.92 19.17
C THR A 189 -19.39 9.66 19.64
N LEU A 190 -18.64 8.65 20.13
CA LEU A 190 -19.16 7.38 20.67
C LEU A 190 -19.35 7.35 22.18
N SER A 191 -19.21 8.46 22.89
CA SER A 191 -19.48 8.58 24.34
C SER A 191 -20.45 9.74 24.59
N PRO A 192 -21.49 9.67 25.41
CA PRO A 192 -21.73 8.85 26.61
C PRO A 192 -23.14 8.30 26.82
N GLU A 193 -23.82 7.71 25.85
CA GLU A 193 -25.21 7.22 26.07
C GLU A 193 -25.35 5.74 26.42
N PHE A 194 -24.26 5.00 26.63
CA PHE A 194 -24.32 3.55 26.95
C PHE A 194 -23.87 3.18 28.37
N LEU A 195 -23.75 4.14 29.28
CA LEU A 195 -23.38 3.86 30.68
C LEU A 195 -24.50 4.10 31.71
N ASP A 196 -25.77 4.16 31.27
CA ASP A 196 -26.89 4.27 32.18
C ASP A 196 -27.98 3.25 31.82
N VAL A 197 -27.71 1.97 32.06
CA VAL A 197 -28.73 0.96 32.31
C VAL A 197 -28.31 0.22 33.57
N GLY A 198 -28.97 0.62 34.67
CA GLY A 198 -28.88 0.09 36.02
C GLY A 198 -29.31 -1.39 36.19
#